data_ff72a30a25294ac2ead72c9b4b2c24a0
#
_entry.id   ff72a30a25294ac2ead72c9b4b2c24a0
#
_cell.length_a   1.000
_cell.length_b   1.000
_cell.length_c   1.000
_cell.angle_alpha   90.00
_cell.angle_beta   90.00
_cell.angle_gamma   90.00
#
_symmetry.space_group_name_H-M   'P 1'
#
loop_
_entity.id
_entity.type
_entity.pdbx_description
1 polymer ?
#
loop_
_entity_poly.entity_id
_entity_poly.type
_entity_poly.pdbx_seq_one_letter_code
_entity_poly.pdbx_strand_id
1 'polypeptide(L)'
;MLLNILLIEGHHLLLLNQIGRDLDPVTKSQTKEMMEKHHVKQMTQTKLKEVHESYFIVEKENQEIKVPFDYGFVCLGMKAYNPLYLQLKDYYQDKNGDVLEIGDCKRARRIIEGTQEGRNIIHLLKQKELL
;
A
#
# COMPACT_ATOMS: atom_id res chain seq x y z
N MET A 1 2.06 5.45 -3.61
CA MET A 1 2.03 4.01 -3.95
C MET A 1 3.33 3.40 -3.46
N LEU A 2 3.24 2.51 -2.51
CA LEU A 2 4.41 1.93 -1.85
C LEU A 2 4.72 0.59 -2.52
N LEU A 3 5.90 0.50 -3.13
CA LEU A 3 6.38 -0.73 -3.74
C LEU A 3 7.10 -1.55 -2.66
N ASN A 4 6.46 -2.62 -2.19
CA ASN A 4 7.12 -3.60 -1.33
C ASN A 4 7.45 -4.81 -2.21
N ILE A 5 8.70 -5.17 -2.30
CA ILE A 5 9.15 -6.37 -3.00
C ILE A 5 9.75 -7.30 -1.97
N LEU A 6 9.20 -8.49 -1.87
CA LEU A 6 9.71 -9.55 -1.03
C LEU A 6 10.41 -10.59 -1.90
N LEU A 7 11.69 -10.79 -1.68
CA LEU A 7 12.48 -11.85 -2.33
C LEU A 7 12.71 -12.99 -1.36
N ILE A 8 12.51 -14.24 -1.76
CA ILE A 8 12.68 -15.42 -0.89
C ILE A 8 14.13 -15.90 -0.82
N GLU A 9 15.10 -15.17 -1.21
CA GLU A 9 16.49 -15.43 -0.85
C GLU A 9 17.11 -14.28 -0.08
N GLY A 10 16.44 -13.85 0.97
CA GLY A 10 17.04 -12.95 1.93
C GLY A 10 17.16 -11.49 1.54
N HIS A 11 16.41 -11.00 0.54
CA HIS A 11 16.39 -9.59 0.20
C HIS A 11 15.00 -8.99 0.32
N HIS A 12 14.88 -7.90 1.06
CA HIS A 12 13.72 -7.03 1.12
C HIS A 12 14.01 -5.73 0.42
N LEU A 13 13.31 -5.46 -0.67
CA LEU A 13 13.42 -4.23 -1.43
C LEU A 13 12.28 -3.29 -1.09
N LEU A 14 12.59 -2.06 -0.77
CA LEU A 14 11.59 -1.06 -0.40
C LEU A 14 11.97 0.32 -0.94
N LEU A 15 11.01 0.96 -1.61
CA LEU A 15 11.15 2.35 -2.06
C LEU A 15 11.20 3.33 -0.87
N LEU A 16 10.68 2.94 0.29
CA LEU A 16 10.63 3.78 1.49
C LEU A 16 11.91 3.73 2.32
N ASN A 17 12.05 4.73 3.17
CA ASN A 17 13.17 4.83 4.12
C ASN A 17 13.12 3.78 5.22
N GLN A 18 11.98 3.10 5.41
CA GLN A 18 11.79 2.18 6.52
C GLN A 18 10.82 1.06 6.18
N ILE A 19 11.19 -0.17 6.51
CA ILE A 19 10.35 -1.36 6.41
C ILE A 19 9.34 -1.36 7.58
N GLY A 20 8.09 -1.78 7.29
CA GLY A 20 7.05 -1.90 8.31
C GLY A 20 6.60 -0.58 8.92
N ARG A 21 6.59 0.51 8.16
CA ARG A 21 6.18 1.84 8.66
C ARG A 21 4.76 1.85 9.26
N ASP A 22 3.86 1.07 8.68
CA ASP A 22 2.45 1.03 9.05
C ASP A 22 2.13 -0.11 10.05
N LEU A 23 3.15 -0.83 10.54
CA LEU A 23 3.02 -1.85 11.57
C LEU A 23 2.99 -1.19 12.96
N ASP A 24 2.25 -1.81 13.88
CA ASP A 24 2.34 -1.46 15.29
C ASP A 24 3.73 -1.78 15.87
N PRO A 25 4.12 -1.15 16.98
CA PRO A 25 5.48 -1.29 17.54
C PRO A 25 5.87 -2.73 17.86
N VAL A 26 4.92 -3.55 18.36
CA VAL A 26 5.18 -4.95 18.74
C VAL A 26 5.45 -5.79 17.50
N THR A 27 4.53 -5.77 16.54
CA THR A 27 4.67 -6.49 15.26
C THR A 27 5.93 -6.08 14.51
N LYS A 28 6.26 -4.78 14.53
CA LYS A 28 7.47 -4.26 13.91
C LYS A 28 8.75 -4.81 14.54
N SER A 29 8.79 -4.86 15.88
CA SER A 29 9.94 -5.42 16.61
C SER A 29 10.13 -6.89 16.29
N GLN A 30 9.04 -7.68 16.34
CA GLN A 30 9.06 -9.10 16.02
C GLN A 30 9.49 -9.37 14.57
N THR A 31 8.96 -8.58 13.63
CA THR A 31 9.32 -8.69 12.21
C THR A 31 10.80 -8.41 12.01
N LYS A 32 11.35 -7.37 12.66
CA LYS A 32 12.77 -7.03 12.58
C LYS A 32 13.65 -8.14 13.13
N GLU A 33 13.32 -8.68 14.30
CA GLU A 33 14.03 -9.80 14.89
C GLU A 33 14.02 -11.03 13.99
N MET A 34 12.87 -11.36 13.39
CA MET A 34 12.75 -12.45 12.45
C MET A 34 13.61 -12.25 11.20
N MET A 35 13.64 -11.04 10.65
CA MET A 35 14.49 -10.70 9.50
C MET A 35 15.98 -10.83 9.84
N GLU A 36 16.41 -10.37 11.00
CA GLU A 36 17.78 -10.50 11.49
C GLU A 36 18.16 -11.97 11.69
N LYS A 37 17.30 -12.75 12.33
CA LYS A 37 17.48 -14.20 12.55
C LYS A 37 17.67 -14.98 11.24
N HIS A 38 16.97 -14.60 10.19
CA HIS A 38 17.04 -15.24 8.87
C HIS A 38 17.98 -14.52 7.90
N HIS A 39 18.83 -13.62 8.39
CA HIS A 39 19.83 -12.90 7.60
C HIS A 39 19.25 -12.17 6.37
N VAL A 40 18.02 -11.67 6.48
CA VAL A 40 17.34 -10.96 5.38
C VAL A 40 18.00 -9.61 5.13
N LYS A 41 18.58 -9.42 3.96
CA LYS A 41 19.17 -8.14 3.55
C LYS A 41 18.05 -7.13 3.21
N GLN A 42 18.10 -5.96 3.84
CA GLN A 42 17.13 -4.89 3.62
C GLN A 42 17.73 -3.82 2.72
N MET A 43 17.05 -3.55 1.59
CA MET A 43 17.43 -2.50 0.66
C MET A 43 16.34 -1.43 0.67
N THR A 44 16.50 -0.43 1.50
CA THR A 44 15.59 0.73 1.56
C THR A 44 15.96 1.78 0.51
N GLN A 45 15.02 2.68 0.18
CA GLN A 45 15.20 3.73 -0.85
C GLN A 45 15.60 3.17 -2.22
N THR A 46 15.11 1.97 -2.53
CA THR A 46 15.47 1.23 -3.73
C THR A 46 14.25 1.07 -4.61
N LYS A 47 14.34 1.50 -5.86
CA LYS A 47 13.27 1.45 -6.85
C LYS A 47 13.47 0.25 -7.78
N LEU A 48 12.43 -0.55 -7.97
CA LEU A 48 12.41 -1.57 -9.01
C LEU A 48 12.33 -0.90 -10.38
N LYS A 49 13.23 -1.25 -11.28
CA LYS A 49 13.27 -0.79 -12.67
C LYS A 49 12.75 -1.86 -13.61
N GLU A 50 13.32 -3.06 -13.53
CA GLU A 50 13.01 -4.16 -14.42
C GLU A 50 12.93 -5.48 -13.69
N VAL A 51 12.12 -6.39 -14.23
CA VAL A 51 11.95 -7.76 -13.75
C VAL A 51 12.39 -8.70 -14.86
N HIS A 52 13.38 -9.54 -14.60
CA HIS A 52 13.86 -10.60 -15.48
C HIS A 52 13.58 -11.99 -14.86
N GLU A 53 13.83 -13.05 -15.59
CA GLU A 53 13.51 -14.41 -15.14
C GLU A 53 14.27 -14.83 -13.86
N SER A 54 15.50 -14.35 -13.66
CA SER A 54 16.36 -14.77 -12.54
C SER A 54 16.98 -13.60 -11.76
N TYR A 55 16.59 -12.36 -12.07
CA TYR A 55 17.10 -11.18 -11.36
C TYR A 55 16.18 -9.98 -11.54
N PHE A 56 16.25 -9.05 -10.60
CA PHE A 56 15.72 -7.70 -10.71
C PHE A 56 16.81 -6.69 -11.04
N ILE A 57 16.49 -5.66 -11.84
CA ILE A 57 17.26 -4.44 -11.90
C ILE A 57 16.59 -3.43 -10.97
N VAL A 58 17.34 -2.96 -9.99
CA VAL A 58 16.89 -1.98 -9.02
C VAL A 58 17.78 -0.76 -9.05
N GLU A 59 17.21 0.41 -8.75
CA GLU A 59 17.92 1.67 -8.69
C GLU A 59 18.02 2.15 -7.24
N LYS A 60 19.21 2.41 -6.78
CA LYS A 60 19.51 3.03 -5.49
C LYS A 60 20.57 4.12 -5.69
N GLU A 61 20.30 5.33 -5.20
CA GLU A 61 21.23 6.47 -5.32
C GLU A 61 21.69 6.73 -6.78
N ASN A 62 20.75 6.59 -7.73
CA ASN A 62 20.98 6.70 -9.19
C ASN A 62 21.95 5.63 -9.76
N GLN A 63 22.19 4.56 -9.04
CA GLN A 63 22.98 3.41 -9.52
C GLN A 63 22.07 2.21 -9.73
N GLU A 64 22.25 1.53 -10.84
CA GLU A 64 21.55 0.28 -11.13
C GLU A 64 22.29 -0.90 -10.48
N ILE A 65 21.55 -1.71 -9.76
CA ILE A 65 22.04 -2.89 -9.06
C ILE A 65 21.25 -4.09 -9.57
N LYS A 66 21.98 -5.13 -9.97
CA LYS A 66 21.39 -6.41 -10.32
C LYS A 66 21.25 -7.27 -9.07
N VAL A 67 20.02 -7.67 -8.75
CA VAL A 67 19.70 -8.53 -7.59
C VAL A 67 19.21 -9.88 -8.10
N PRO A 68 20.01 -10.93 -8.00
CA PRO A 68 19.61 -12.28 -8.40
C PRO A 68 18.60 -12.88 -7.42
N PHE A 69 17.75 -13.78 -7.90
CA PHE A 69 16.80 -14.52 -7.09
C PHE A 69 16.42 -15.85 -7.75
N ASP A 70 16.02 -16.85 -6.95
CA ASP A 70 15.35 -18.06 -7.42
C ASP A 70 13.85 -17.90 -7.41
N TYR A 71 13.31 -17.20 -6.40
CA TYR A 71 11.89 -16.85 -6.29
C TYR A 71 11.73 -15.37 -5.94
N GLY A 72 10.84 -14.68 -6.66
CA GLY A 72 10.54 -13.27 -6.42
C GLY A 72 9.05 -13.03 -6.21
N PHE A 73 8.69 -12.26 -5.18
CA PHE A 73 7.33 -11.77 -4.94
C PHE A 73 7.28 -10.27 -5.08
N VAL A 74 6.31 -9.78 -5.85
CA VAL A 74 6.11 -8.34 -6.07
C VAL A 74 4.80 -7.93 -5.42
N CYS A 75 4.91 -7.16 -4.33
CA CYS A 75 3.79 -6.61 -3.59
C CYS A 75 3.75 -5.08 -3.77
N LEU A 76 3.07 -4.61 -4.80
CA LEU A 76 3.06 -3.18 -5.20
C LEU A 76 2.13 -2.31 -4.35
N GLY A 77 1.48 -2.89 -3.33
CA GLY A 77 0.43 -2.21 -2.59
C GLY A 77 -0.85 -2.06 -3.40
N MET A 78 -1.79 -1.32 -2.85
CA MET A 78 -3.09 -1.09 -3.46
C MET A 78 -3.35 0.41 -3.62
N LYS A 79 -4.03 0.76 -4.70
CA LYS A 79 -4.50 2.12 -4.98
C LYS A 79 -6.02 2.11 -5.02
N ALA A 80 -6.65 3.13 -4.44
CA ALA A 80 -8.09 3.32 -4.57
C ALA A 80 -8.48 3.39 -6.06
N TYR A 81 -9.55 2.68 -6.41
CA TYR A 81 -10.15 2.69 -7.74
C TYR A 81 -11.62 3.11 -7.61
N ASN A 82 -11.93 4.31 -8.01
CA ASN A 82 -13.22 4.95 -7.74
C ASN A 82 -13.85 5.67 -8.95
N PRO A 83 -13.85 5.08 -10.17
CA PRO A 83 -14.40 5.73 -11.36
C PRO A 83 -15.91 5.99 -11.22
N LEU A 84 -16.65 5.09 -10.57
CA LEU A 84 -18.08 5.26 -10.32
C LEU A 84 -18.37 6.45 -9.39
N TYR A 85 -17.55 6.66 -8.37
CA TYR A 85 -17.69 7.82 -7.48
C TYR A 85 -17.59 9.15 -8.26
N LEU A 86 -16.60 9.25 -9.14
CA LEU A 86 -16.39 10.46 -9.95
C LEU A 86 -17.58 10.71 -10.88
N GLN A 87 -18.07 9.67 -11.56
CA GLN A 87 -19.26 9.76 -12.44
C GLN A 87 -20.52 10.17 -11.66
N LEU A 88 -20.76 9.57 -10.51
CA LEU A 88 -21.91 9.88 -9.67
C LEU A 88 -21.81 11.28 -9.08
N LYS A 89 -20.62 11.72 -8.69
CA LYS A 89 -20.37 13.07 -8.19
C LYS A 89 -20.71 14.11 -9.24
N ASP A 90 -20.28 13.93 -10.47
CA ASP A 90 -20.61 14.82 -11.58
C ASP A 90 -22.13 14.80 -11.86
N TYR A 91 -22.74 13.60 -11.86
CA TYR A 91 -24.18 13.45 -12.09
C TYR A 91 -25.03 14.16 -11.03
N TYR A 92 -24.61 14.18 -9.77
CA TYR A 92 -25.35 14.80 -8.66
C TYR A 92 -24.94 16.25 -8.36
N GLN A 93 -23.97 16.82 -9.08
CA GLN A 93 -23.45 18.16 -8.83
C GLN A 93 -24.55 19.24 -8.86
N ASP A 94 -25.51 19.13 -9.79
CA ASP A 94 -26.63 20.06 -9.96
C ASP A 94 -27.95 19.53 -9.38
N LYS A 95 -27.92 18.45 -8.63
CA LYS A 95 -29.08 17.80 -8.02
C LYS A 95 -28.93 17.80 -6.51
N ASN A 96 -30.03 17.89 -5.79
CA ASN A 96 -30.03 17.87 -4.32
C ASN A 96 -29.66 16.48 -3.77
N GLY A 97 -28.53 15.94 -4.22
CA GLY A 97 -27.98 14.67 -3.80
C GLY A 97 -26.49 14.80 -3.49
N ASP A 98 -25.99 14.01 -2.58
CA ASP A 98 -24.56 13.90 -2.28
C ASP A 98 -24.09 12.45 -2.48
N VAL A 99 -22.82 12.29 -2.84
CA VAL A 99 -22.20 10.98 -3.01
C VAL A 99 -21.04 10.86 -2.03
N LEU A 100 -21.06 9.81 -1.25
CA LEU A 100 -20.00 9.51 -0.29
C LEU A 100 -19.24 8.29 -0.72
N GLU A 101 -17.91 8.37 -0.65
CA GLU A 101 -17.03 7.21 -0.81
C GLU A 101 -16.51 6.74 0.55
N ILE A 102 -16.51 5.43 0.77
CA ILE A 102 -16.01 4.80 1.99
C ILE A 102 -15.19 3.56 1.65
N GLY A 103 -14.36 3.11 2.58
CA GLY A 103 -13.55 1.90 2.39
C GLY A 103 -12.48 2.06 1.34
N ASP A 104 -12.17 0.98 0.64
CA ASP A 104 -11.04 0.92 -0.29
C ASP A 104 -11.22 1.74 -1.56
N CYS A 105 -12.45 2.06 -1.94
CA CYS A 105 -12.69 2.98 -3.06
C CYS A 105 -12.21 4.41 -2.73
N LYS A 106 -12.27 4.82 -1.45
CA LYS A 106 -11.75 6.09 -0.97
C LYS A 106 -10.23 6.03 -0.77
N ARG A 107 -9.78 5.02 -0.06
CA ARG A 107 -8.37 4.77 0.20
C ARG A 107 -8.17 3.33 0.61
N ALA A 108 -7.37 2.59 -0.16
CA ALA A 108 -7.01 1.22 0.18
C ALA A 108 -6.24 1.17 1.51
N ARG A 109 -6.80 0.43 2.49
CA ARG A 109 -6.28 0.28 3.86
C ARG A 109 -6.63 -1.11 4.39
N ARG A 110 -6.59 -1.30 5.72
CA ARG A 110 -7.03 -2.54 6.36
C ARG A 110 -8.55 -2.61 6.44
N ILE A 111 -9.10 -3.80 6.53
CA ILE A 111 -10.55 -4.06 6.64
C ILE A 111 -11.20 -3.25 7.76
N ILE A 112 -10.50 -3.07 8.88
CA ILE A 112 -11.04 -2.38 10.05
C ILE A 112 -11.39 -0.91 9.76
N GLU A 113 -10.59 -0.21 8.98
CA GLU A 113 -10.87 1.18 8.61
C GLU A 113 -12.13 1.28 7.74
N GLY A 114 -12.29 0.37 6.78
CA GLY A 114 -13.52 0.31 5.96
C GLY A 114 -14.77 -0.01 6.80
N THR A 115 -14.66 -0.94 7.74
CA THR A 115 -15.75 -1.29 8.66
C THR A 115 -16.13 -0.12 9.55
N GLN A 116 -15.15 0.61 10.07
CA GLN A 116 -15.39 1.81 10.90
C GLN A 116 -16.06 2.93 10.09
N GLU A 117 -15.62 3.16 8.84
CA GLU A 117 -16.26 4.14 7.96
C GLU A 117 -17.70 3.76 7.66
N GLY A 118 -17.99 2.48 7.35
CA GLY A 118 -19.36 1.98 7.16
C GLY A 118 -20.24 2.15 8.41
N ARG A 119 -19.71 1.86 9.61
CA ARG A 119 -20.41 2.07 10.87
C ARG A 119 -20.74 3.54 11.12
N ASN A 120 -19.87 4.44 10.72
CA ASN A 120 -20.01 5.87 10.98
C ASN A 120 -20.79 6.62 9.87
N ILE A 121 -21.28 5.92 8.84
CA ILE A 121 -21.94 6.56 7.70
C ILE A 121 -23.14 7.43 8.09
N ILE A 122 -23.96 6.97 9.04
CA ILE A 122 -25.14 7.69 9.53
C ILE A 122 -24.72 9.01 10.19
N HIS A 123 -23.62 8.99 10.94
CA HIS A 123 -23.09 10.21 11.57
C HIS A 123 -22.59 11.22 10.56
N LEU A 124 -21.90 10.74 9.52
CA LEU A 124 -21.44 11.58 8.40
C LEU A 124 -22.61 12.20 7.62
N LEU A 125 -23.69 11.43 7.38
CA LEU A 125 -24.90 11.92 6.71
C LEU A 125 -25.59 13.01 7.54
N LYS A 126 -25.70 12.82 8.84
CA LYS A 126 -26.24 13.85 9.76
C LYS A 126 -25.42 15.12 9.80
N GLN A 127 -24.08 15.01 9.80
CA GLN A 127 -23.21 16.19 9.75
C GLN A 127 -23.34 16.99 8.45
N LYS A 128 -23.73 16.32 7.37
CA LYS A 128 -23.97 16.94 6.06
C LYS A 128 -25.42 17.40 5.86
N GLU A 129 -26.25 17.31 6.88
CA GLU A 129 -27.69 17.65 6.80
C GLU A 129 -28.45 16.86 5.72
N LEU A 130 -28.02 15.59 5.49
CA LEU A 130 -28.61 14.68 4.50
C LEU A 130 -29.62 13.69 5.12
N LEU A 131 -29.84 13.77 6.44
CA LEU A 131 -30.78 12.96 7.23
C LEU A 131 -31.55 13.84 8.21
#